data_4af274f5cc56c068e3e985b0759a8e12
#
_entry.id   4af274f5cc56c068e3e985b0759a8e12
#
_cell.length_a   1.000
_cell.length_b   1.000
_cell.length_c   1.000
_cell.angle_alpha   90.00
_cell.angle_beta   90.00
_cell.angle_gamma   90.00
#
_symmetry.space_group_name_H-M   'P 1'
#
loop_
_entity.id
_entity.type
_entity.pdbx_description
1 polymer ?
#
loop_
_entity_poly.entity_id
_entity_poly.type
_entity_poly.pdbx_seq_one_letter_code
_entity_poly.pdbx_strand_id
1 'polypeptide(L)'
;MFSLPSLPSWLPGLPSLQWGSSLLDSVLQGLIGASGVSVLNSLLKVYFFVNCANNPERRLEKHRLQPPWALLETAHLAGLALILTVVGARVAALVVLEFSLRAISTLLSLGKGSQGTEMLRLHLLCQYALGCGLTCGLSFLQEDAPHRTLNLLLGLWLATLLRTGARRLCRHIHQLYELHSSQQYCGVCLGLLAGAHALPQLLARALAVAFAVGDLAAVALINRDFLTTSDAVRFWTPLVICYTLLVIYMQEEQRQNPGLQSQVQTVLVRMGGLFVLLLTVGSWLDLLGVLMSLLGELWCLTSVRTLLDLCQIQEFPSQRPSVSAPRQPPPQPSAPGQPQGTAPS
;
A
#
# COMPACT_ATOMS: atom_id res chain seq x y z
N MET A 1 -51.93 7.55 1.89
CA MET A 1 -51.44 8.64 2.74
C MET A 1 -51.31 8.13 4.13
N PHE A 2 -50.09 7.66 4.52
CA PHE A 2 -49.82 7.27 5.90
C PHE A 2 -49.07 8.43 6.55
N SER A 3 -49.75 9.13 7.47
CA SER A 3 -49.15 10.16 8.29
C SER A 3 -48.29 9.49 9.40
N LEU A 4 -46.99 9.70 9.35
CA LEU A 4 -46.10 9.32 10.44
C LEU A 4 -46.39 10.18 11.68
N PRO A 5 -46.41 9.60 12.89
CA PRO A 5 -46.62 10.35 14.13
C PRO A 5 -45.45 11.32 14.36
N SER A 6 -45.81 12.55 14.73
CA SER A 6 -44.86 13.61 15.08
C SER A 6 -44.00 13.19 16.28
N LEU A 7 -42.68 13.17 16.08
CA LEU A 7 -41.70 12.92 17.14
C LEU A 7 -41.79 13.99 18.25
N PRO A 8 -41.61 13.62 19.52
CA PRO A 8 -41.72 14.53 20.64
C PRO A 8 -40.61 15.60 20.64
N SER A 9 -40.98 16.84 20.95
CA SER A 9 -40.19 18.07 20.85
C SER A 9 -39.00 18.21 21.81
N TRP A 10 -38.68 17.18 22.59
CA TRP A 10 -37.52 17.18 23.52
C TRP A 10 -36.28 16.49 22.93
N LEU A 11 -36.37 15.85 21.77
CA LEU A 11 -35.15 15.41 21.08
C LEU A 11 -34.46 16.64 20.50
N PRO A 12 -33.15 16.88 20.82
CA PRO A 12 -32.36 17.86 20.09
C PRO A 12 -32.44 17.50 18.61
N GLY A 13 -32.88 18.45 17.79
CA GLY A 13 -33.24 18.21 16.38
C GLY A 13 -32.18 17.35 15.72
N LEU A 14 -32.59 16.13 15.36
CA LEU A 14 -31.78 15.26 14.50
C LEU A 14 -31.46 16.08 13.27
N PRO A 15 -30.18 16.36 12.97
CA PRO A 15 -29.83 17.04 11.75
C PRO A 15 -30.41 16.23 10.61
N SER A 16 -31.29 16.88 9.87
CA SER A 16 -32.10 16.38 8.77
C SER A 16 -31.31 15.48 7.81
N LEU A 17 -31.98 14.75 6.94
CA LEU A 17 -31.54 13.83 5.86
C LEU A 17 -30.15 14.06 5.23
N GLN A 18 -29.52 15.23 5.41
CA GLN A 18 -28.14 15.54 5.02
C GLN A 18 -27.10 14.65 5.69
N TRP A 19 -27.36 14.15 6.92
CA TRP A 19 -26.43 13.22 7.59
C TRP A 19 -26.37 11.86 6.92
N GLY A 20 -27.49 11.38 6.41
CA GLY A 20 -27.55 10.08 5.71
C GLY A 20 -26.79 10.11 4.38
N SER A 21 -26.90 11.20 3.61
CA SER A 21 -26.16 11.36 2.35
C SER A 21 -24.66 11.54 2.59
N SER A 22 -24.27 12.32 3.60
CA SER A 22 -22.87 12.54 3.94
C SER A 22 -22.16 11.25 4.41
N LEU A 23 -22.82 10.42 5.22
CA LEU A 23 -22.28 9.12 5.64
C LEU A 23 -22.15 8.16 4.45
N LEU A 24 -23.17 8.10 3.58
CA LEU A 24 -23.13 7.27 2.39
C LEU A 24 -21.98 7.68 1.47
N ASP A 25 -21.78 8.96 1.24
CA ASP A 25 -20.68 9.49 0.44
C ASP A 25 -19.32 9.12 1.03
N SER A 26 -19.15 9.23 2.35
CA SER A 26 -17.91 8.84 3.04
C SER A 26 -17.62 7.34 2.92
N VAL A 27 -18.65 6.49 3.03
CA VAL A 27 -18.52 5.04 2.84
C VAL A 27 -18.14 4.71 1.39
N LEU A 28 -18.77 5.36 0.41
CA LEU A 28 -18.46 5.18 -1.00
C LEU A 28 -17.02 5.59 -1.32
N GLN A 29 -16.56 6.72 -0.79
CA GLN A 29 -15.17 7.19 -0.91
C GLN A 29 -14.19 6.20 -0.29
N GLY A 30 -14.47 5.71 0.93
CA GLY A 30 -13.67 4.69 1.59
C GLY A 30 -13.57 3.38 0.80
N LEU A 31 -14.68 2.92 0.20
CA LEU A 31 -14.70 1.73 -0.66
C LEU A 31 -13.90 1.92 -1.95
N ILE A 32 -13.96 3.10 -2.58
CA ILE A 32 -13.16 3.42 -3.77
C ILE A 32 -11.68 3.44 -3.39
N GLY A 33 -11.31 4.11 -2.30
CA GLY A 33 -9.93 4.16 -1.79
C GLY A 33 -9.37 2.77 -1.52
N ALA A 34 -10.10 1.94 -0.77
CA ALA A 34 -9.71 0.56 -0.46
C ALA A 34 -9.60 -0.31 -1.73
N SER A 35 -10.50 -0.10 -2.72
CA SER A 35 -10.42 -0.80 -4.01
C SER A 35 -9.17 -0.41 -4.79
N GLY A 36 -8.77 0.86 -4.79
CA GLY A 36 -7.52 1.34 -5.40
C GLY A 36 -6.29 0.69 -4.76
N VAL A 37 -6.24 0.61 -3.43
CA VAL A 37 -5.17 -0.09 -2.69
C VAL A 37 -5.13 -1.59 -3.05
N SER A 38 -6.29 -2.24 -3.16
CA SER A 38 -6.39 -3.65 -3.56
C SER A 38 -5.86 -3.89 -4.98
N VAL A 39 -6.13 -2.96 -5.92
CA VAL A 39 -5.58 -3.02 -7.30
C VAL A 39 -4.05 -2.93 -7.26
N LEU A 40 -3.50 -1.92 -6.56
CA LEU A 40 -2.06 -1.75 -6.44
C LEU A 40 -1.39 -2.99 -5.85
N ASN A 41 -1.92 -3.54 -4.76
CA ASN A 41 -1.39 -4.74 -4.13
C ASN A 41 -1.43 -5.96 -5.07
N SER A 42 -2.52 -6.13 -5.83
CA SER A 42 -2.63 -7.23 -6.81
C SER A 42 -1.60 -7.10 -7.93
N LEU A 43 -1.38 -5.90 -8.47
CA LEU A 43 -0.40 -5.65 -9.53
C LEU A 43 1.04 -5.81 -9.03
N LEU A 44 1.35 -5.38 -7.81
CA LEU A 44 2.65 -5.61 -7.20
C LEU A 44 2.93 -7.11 -6.98
N LYS A 45 1.95 -7.88 -6.52
CA LYS A 45 2.06 -9.34 -6.40
C LYS A 45 2.35 -9.99 -7.75
N VAL A 46 1.65 -9.57 -8.81
CA VAL A 46 1.92 -10.03 -10.19
C VAL A 46 3.37 -9.74 -10.58
N TYR A 47 3.84 -8.53 -10.37
CA TYR A 47 5.21 -8.13 -10.70
C TYR A 47 6.24 -9.00 -9.97
N PHE A 48 6.12 -9.14 -8.64
CA PHE A 48 7.04 -9.97 -7.85
C PHE A 48 6.98 -11.44 -8.27
N PHE A 49 5.80 -11.98 -8.53
CA PHE A 49 5.65 -13.36 -8.99
C PHE A 49 6.37 -13.62 -10.31
N VAL A 50 6.17 -12.74 -11.30
CA VAL A 50 6.84 -12.85 -12.61
C VAL A 50 8.35 -12.72 -12.47
N ASN A 51 8.81 -11.79 -11.63
CA ASN A 51 10.24 -11.61 -11.36
C ASN A 51 10.86 -12.86 -10.70
N CYS A 52 10.19 -13.47 -9.71
CA CYS A 52 10.63 -14.72 -9.09
C CYS A 52 10.57 -15.90 -10.07
N ALA A 53 9.57 -15.96 -10.93
CA ALA A 53 9.43 -17.03 -11.91
C ALA A 53 10.51 -16.99 -13.02
N ASN A 54 10.90 -15.78 -13.43
CA ASN A 54 11.93 -15.57 -14.45
C ASN A 54 13.35 -15.80 -13.94
N ASN A 55 13.57 -15.73 -12.62
CA ASN A 55 14.88 -15.91 -12.01
C ASN A 55 15.00 -17.32 -11.41
N PRO A 56 15.87 -18.21 -11.95
CA PRO A 56 15.98 -19.60 -11.51
C PRO A 56 16.35 -19.73 -10.03
N GLU A 57 17.14 -18.80 -9.49
CA GLU A 57 17.55 -18.80 -8.09
C GLU A 57 16.42 -18.47 -7.13
N ARG A 58 15.35 -17.81 -7.62
CA ARG A 58 14.23 -17.30 -6.83
C ARG A 58 12.95 -18.11 -6.97
N ARG A 59 12.95 -19.18 -7.75
CA ARG A 59 11.75 -19.99 -7.99
C ARG A 59 11.10 -20.53 -6.73
N LEU A 60 11.89 -20.81 -5.68
CA LEU A 60 11.35 -21.28 -4.41
C LEU A 60 10.57 -20.20 -3.64
N GLU A 61 10.91 -18.94 -3.84
CA GLU A 61 10.27 -17.81 -3.16
C GLU A 61 8.86 -17.52 -3.71
N LYS A 62 8.54 -17.94 -4.94
CA LYS A 62 7.21 -17.75 -5.54
C LYS A 62 6.08 -18.37 -4.72
N HIS A 63 6.36 -19.46 -3.97
CA HIS A 63 5.36 -20.10 -3.09
C HIS A 63 4.91 -19.19 -1.94
N ARG A 64 5.72 -18.22 -1.53
CA ARG A 64 5.35 -17.21 -0.52
C ARG A 64 4.33 -16.19 -1.04
N LEU A 65 4.19 -16.07 -2.36
CA LEU A 65 3.29 -15.13 -3.04
C LEU A 65 1.90 -15.70 -3.31
N GLN A 66 1.57 -16.88 -2.79
CA GLN A 66 0.25 -17.48 -2.99
C GLN A 66 -0.87 -16.52 -2.61
N PRO A 67 -1.93 -16.41 -3.44
CA PRO A 67 -3.04 -15.55 -3.14
C PRO A 67 -3.72 -16.01 -1.83
N PRO A 68 -4.03 -15.06 -0.92
CA PRO A 68 -4.75 -15.39 0.31
C PRO A 68 -6.15 -15.89 -0.03
N TRP A 69 -6.77 -16.58 0.92
CA TRP A 69 -8.16 -17.04 0.79
C TRP A 69 -9.06 -15.86 0.44
N ALA A 70 -10.01 -16.08 -0.47
CA ALA A 70 -10.90 -15.00 -0.95
C ALA A 70 -11.64 -14.28 0.19
N LEU A 71 -11.94 -15.00 1.28
CA LEU A 71 -12.56 -14.43 2.48
C LEU A 71 -11.63 -13.43 3.19
N LEU A 72 -10.36 -13.76 3.34
CA LEU A 72 -9.37 -12.88 3.98
C LEU A 72 -9.16 -11.60 3.17
N GLU A 73 -9.15 -11.71 1.85
CA GLU A 73 -9.01 -10.55 0.96
C GLU A 73 -10.23 -9.63 1.02
N THR A 74 -11.45 -10.19 1.09
CA THR A 74 -12.66 -9.39 1.26
C THR A 74 -12.73 -8.74 2.64
N ALA A 75 -12.33 -9.45 3.69
CA ALA A 75 -12.24 -8.91 5.05
C ALA A 75 -11.21 -7.77 5.12
N HIS A 76 -10.06 -7.94 4.47
CA HIS A 76 -9.03 -6.89 4.39
C HIS A 76 -9.56 -5.63 3.68
N LEU A 77 -10.27 -5.81 2.55
CA LEU A 77 -10.90 -4.69 1.85
C LEU A 77 -11.93 -3.97 2.73
N ALA A 78 -12.83 -4.72 3.36
CA ALA A 78 -13.88 -4.15 4.19
C ALA A 78 -13.30 -3.42 5.40
N GLY A 79 -12.28 -3.99 6.06
CA GLY A 79 -11.58 -3.36 7.18
C GLY A 79 -10.89 -2.06 6.77
N LEU A 80 -10.18 -2.06 5.64
CA LEU A 80 -9.53 -0.86 5.13
C LEU A 80 -10.55 0.21 4.71
N ALA A 81 -11.65 -0.18 4.05
CA ALA A 81 -12.71 0.74 3.68
C ALA A 81 -13.35 1.40 4.91
N LEU A 82 -13.59 0.62 5.96
CA LEU A 82 -14.12 1.14 7.23
C LEU A 82 -13.15 2.15 7.87
N ILE A 83 -11.86 1.82 7.93
CA ILE A 83 -10.83 2.73 8.46
C ILE A 83 -10.82 4.03 7.66
N LEU A 84 -10.75 3.96 6.33
CA LEU A 84 -10.73 5.14 5.46
C LEU A 84 -12.00 5.99 5.59
N THR A 85 -13.15 5.37 5.86
CA THR A 85 -14.42 6.08 6.09
C THR A 85 -14.38 6.88 7.41
N VAL A 86 -13.78 6.31 8.47
CA VAL A 86 -13.76 6.92 9.82
C VAL A 86 -12.67 7.99 9.94
N VAL A 87 -11.56 7.86 9.23
CA VAL A 87 -10.40 8.76 9.34
C VAL A 87 -10.74 10.21 9.00
N GLY A 88 -11.68 10.44 8.09
CA GLY A 88 -12.06 11.79 7.66
C GLY A 88 -11.06 12.42 6.67
N ALA A 89 -11.57 13.37 5.88
CA ALA A 89 -10.81 13.97 4.77
C ALA A 89 -9.60 14.80 5.24
N ARG A 90 -9.71 15.46 6.41
CA ARG A 90 -8.65 16.32 6.95
C ARG A 90 -7.41 15.53 7.37
N VAL A 91 -7.61 14.46 8.14
CA VAL A 91 -6.50 13.58 8.55
C VAL A 91 -5.94 12.82 7.36
N ALA A 92 -6.80 12.35 6.46
CA ALA A 92 -6.38 11.74 5.20
C ALA A 92 -5.48 12.67 4.38
N ALA A 93 -5.82 13.96 4.29
CA ALA A 93 -5.01 14.98 3.64
C ALA A 93 -3.62 15.13 4.27
N LEU A 94 -3.52 15.16 5.60
CA LEU A 94 -2.24 15.22 6.31
C LEU A 94 -1.36 14.00 6.06
N VAL A 95 -1.96 12.80 6.03
CA VAL A 95 -1.25 11.55 5.73
C VAL A 95 -0.68 11.56 4.31
N VAL A 96 -1.45 12.05 3.34
CA VAL A 96 -0.99 12.17 1.94
C VAL A 96 0.19 13.12 1.83
N LEU A 97 0.09 14.33 2.39
CA LEU A 97 1.16 15.32 2.36
C LEU A 97 2.44 14.82 3.04
N GLU A 98 2.29 14.15 4.18
CA GLU A 98 3.43 13.55 4.88
C GLU A 98 4.12 12.50 4.01
N PHE A 99 3.34 11.61 3.39
CA PHE A 99 3.90 10.59 2.50
C PHE A 99 4.60 11.22 1.28
N SER A 100 4.00 12.24 0.66
CA SER A 100 4.57 12.94 -0.49
C SER A 100 5.89 13.63 -0.15
N LEU A 101 5.99 14.29 1.00
CA LEU A 101 7.24 14.86 1.50
C LEU A 101 8.31 13.79 1.67
N ARG A 102 7.95 12.64 2.25
CA ARG A 102 8.87 11.51 2.40
C ARG A 102 9.30 10.94 1.07
N ALA A 103 8.38 10.75 0.14
CA ALA A 103 8.67 10.21 -1.19
C ALA A 103 9.62 11.14 -1.97
N ILE A 104 9.36 12.45 -1.96
CA ILE A 104 10.21 13.45 -2.61
C ILE A 104 11.60 13.44 -1.96
N SER A 105 11.70 13.44 -0.64
CA SER A 105 12.98 13.39 0.07
C SER A 105 13.77 12.13 -0.29
N THR A 106 13.11 10.96 -0.33
CA THR A 106 13.74 9.70 -0.75
C THR A 106 14.23 9.78 -2.20
N LEU A 107 13.41 10.27 -3.12
CA LEU A 107 13.77 10.39 -4.54
C LEU A 107 14.95 11.34 -4.77
N LEU A 108 15.03 12.45 -4.02
CA LEU A 108 16.14 13.41 -4.10
C LEU A 108 17.43 12.85 -3.50
N SER A 109 17.36 12.00 -2.48
CA SER A 109 18.52 11.38 -1.84
C SER A 109 19.08 10.18 -2.60
N LEU A 110 18.36 9.66 -3.61
CA LEU A 110 18.77 8.48 -4.36
C LEU A 110 19.91 8.80 -5.35
N GLY A 111 21.05 8.15 -5.14
CA GLY A 111 22.11 8.06 -6.16
C GLY A 111 21.67 7.18 -7.34
N LYS A 112 22.26 7.40 -8.53
CA LYS A 112 21.88 6.75 -9.81
C LYS A 112 21.90 5.21 -9.82
N GLY A 113 22.49 4.55 -8.83
CA GLY A 113 22.63 3.08 -8.81
C GLY A 113 21.53 2.32 -8.04
N SER A 114 20.80 2.97 -7.13
CA SER A 114 19.82 2.34 -6.23
C SER A 114 18.35 2.67 -6.56
N GLN A 115 18.11 3.34 -7.68
CA GLN A 115 16.78 3.88 -8.00
C GLN A 115 15.67 2.83 -8.13
N GLY A 116 15.97 1.64 -8.64
CA GLY A 116 14.92 0.64 -8.96
C GLY A 116 14.28 0.00 -7.74
N THR A 117 15.09 -0.43 -6.78
CA THR A 117 14.64 -1.13 -5.57
C THR A 117 13.98 -0.18 -4.58
N GLU A 118 14.55 1.01 -4.38
CA GLU A 118 13.97 2.03 -3.51
C GLU A 118 12.63 2.55 -4.05
N MET A 119 12.51 2.73 -5.37
CA MET A 119 11.24 3.07 -6.00
C MET A 119 10.18 1.99 -5.77
N LEU A 120 10.57 0.72 -5.89
CA LEU A 120 9.68 -0.40 -5.63
C LEU A 120 9.25 -0.46 -4.15
N ARG A 121 10.19 -0.18 -3.25
CA ARG A 121 9.90 -0.08 -1.81
C ARG A 121 8.94 1.06 -1.50
N LEU A 122 9.09 2.22 -2.13
CA LEU A 122 8.12 3.32 -2.03
C LEU A 122 6.73 2.90 -2.51
N HIS A 123 6.62 2.14 -3.61
CA HIS A 123 5.34 1.62 -4.09
C HIS A 123 4.68 0.64 -3.10
N LEU A 124 5.48 -0.13 -2.34
CA LEU A 124 4.97 -1.01 -1.30
C LEU A 124 4.46 -0.23 -0.08
N LEU A 125 5.16 0.83 0.29
CA LEU A 125 4.85 1.63 1.48
C LEU A 125 3.76 2.69 1.25
N CYS A 126 3.45 3.05 -0.01
CA CYS A 126 2.46 4.07 -0.32
C CYS A 126 0.99 3.63 -0.19
N GLN A 127 0.71 2.36 0.09
CA GLN A 127 -0.63 1.79 -0.03
C GLN A 127 -1.67 2.54 0.80
N TYR A 128 -1.39 2.78 2.08
CA TYR A 128 -2.33 3.49 2.93
C TYR A 128 -2.49 4.96 2.50
N ALA A 129 -1.39 5.63 2.21
CA ALA A 129 -1.40 7.01 1.72
C ALA A 129 -2.14 7.15 0.38
N LEU A 130 -2.05 6.16 -0.52
CA LEU A 130 -2.85 6.11 -1.75
C LEU A 130 -4.36 6.04 -1.44
N GLY A 131 -4.76 5.19 -0.49
CA GLY A 131 -6.15 5.12 -0.04
C GLY A 131 -6.65 6.47 0.47
N CYS A 132 -5.86 7.13 1.33
CA CYS A 132 -6.15 8.48 1.82
C CYS A 132 -6.19 9.53 0.70
N GLY A 133 -5.25 9.47 -0.26
CA GLY A 133 -5.21 10.37 -1.42
C GLY A 133 -6.43 10.26 -2.32
N LEU A 134 -6.88 9.03 -2.56
CA LEU A 134 -8.10 8.80 -3.33
C LEU A 134 -9.35 9.31 -2.60
N THR A 135 -9.46 9.10 -1.28
CA THR A 135 -10.61 9.59 -0.52
C THR A 135 -10.64 11.11 -0.43
N CYS A 136 -9.53 11.77 -0.12
CA CYS A 136 -9.49 13.23 -0.06
C CYS A 136 -9.62 13.87 -1.46
N GLY A 137 -9.00 13.29 -2.48
CA GLY A 137 -9.15 13.74 -3.88
C GLY A 137 -10.58 13.67 -4.37
N LEU A 138 -11.27 12.55 -4.11
CA LEU A 138 -12.69 12.41 -4.44
C LEU A 138 -13.57 13.39 -3.65
N SER A 139 -13.27 13.61 -2.37
CA SER A 139 -13.99 14.59 -1.56
C SER A 139 -13.89 16.00 -2.14
N PHE A 140 -12.67 16.39 -2.52
CA PHE A 140 -12.40 17.70 -3.13
C PHE A 140 -13.05 17.86 -4.52
N LEU A 141 -12.89 16.87 -5.42
CA LEU A 141 -13.43 16.94 -6.78
C LEU A 141 -14.96 16.96 -6.84
N GLN A 142 -15.62 16.51 -5.79
CA GLN A 142 -17.07 16.38 -5.75
C GLN A 142 -17.74 17.38 -4.82
N GLU A 143 -17.02 18.35 -4.30
CA GLU A 143 -17.53 19.30 -3.30
C GLU A 143 -18.74 20.09 -3.83
N ASP A 144 -18.64 20.61 -5.03
CA ASP A 144 -19.72 21.40 -5.67
C ASP A 144 -20.38 20.69 -6.87
N ALA A 145 -20.11 19.37 -7.02
CA ALA A 145 -20.61 18.64 -8.18
C ALA A 145 -22.11 18.32 -8.03
N PRO A 146 -22.94 18.61 -9.06
CA PRO A 146 -24.29 18.10 -9.12
C PRO A 146 -24.26 16.56 -9.15
N HIS A 147 -25.22 15.92 -8.48
CA HIS A 147 -25.31 14.45 -8.43
C HIS A 147 -24.09 13.72 -7.82
N ARG A 148 -23.52 14.28 -6.74
CA ARG A 148 -22.35 13.77 -6.04
C ARG A 148 -22.40 12.26 -5.80
N THR A 149 -23.50 11.75 -5.23
CA THR A 149 -23.66 10.32 -4.91
C THR A 149 -23.65 9.45 -6.17
N LEU A 150 -24.25 9.92 -7.27
CA LEU A 150 -24.24 9.19 -8.55
C LEU A 150 -22.82 9.08 -9.13
N ASN A 151 -22.06 10.16 -9.06
CA ASN A 151 -20.66 10.18 -9.49
C ASN A 151 -19.81 9.22 -8.64
N LEU A 152 -20.05 9.15 -7.32
CA LEU A 152 -19.39 8.19 -6.43
C LEU A 152 -19.76 6.74 -6.75
N LEU A 153 -21.02 6.47 -7.05
CA LEU A 153 -21.47 5.13 -7.47
C LEU A 153 -20.80 4.70 -8.79
N LEU A 154 -20.69 5.62 -9.76
CA LEU A 154 -19.97 5.37 -11.01
C LEU A 154 -18.49 5.12 -10.75
N GLY A 155 -17.86 5.92 -9.88
CA GLY A 155 -16.48 5.73 -9.45
C GLY A 155 -16.25 4.37 -8.76
N LEU A 156 -17.18 3.98 -7.89
CA LEU A 156 -17.12 2.66 -7.22
C LEU A 156 -17.29 1.53 -8.22
N TRP A 157 -18.20 1.65 -9.17
CA TRP A 157 -18.37 0.65 -10.24
C TRP A 157 -17.08 0.50 -11.05
N LEU A 158 -16.44 1.59 -11.45
CA LEU A 158 -15.18 1.58 -12.18
C LEU A 158 -14.05 0.95 -11.33
N ALA A 159 -13.94 1.33 -10.05
CA ALA A 159 -12.96 0.79 -9.12
C ALA A 159 -13.15 -0.72 -8.90
N THR A 160 -14.39 -1.20 -8.84
CA THR A 160 -14.69 -2.64 -8.72
C THR A 160 -14.35 -3.41 -9.99
N LEU A 161 -14.57 -2.82 -11.18
CA LEU A 161 -14.14 -3.41 -12.46
C LEU A 161 -12.61 -3.56 -12.52
N LEU A 162 -11.87 -2.50 -12.19
CA LEU A 162 -10.41 -2.53 -12.15
C LEU A 162 -9.90 -3.57 -11.15
N ARG A 163 -10.49 -3.61 -9.96
CA ARG A 163 -10.15 -4.60 -8.92
C ARG A 163 -10.40 -6.02 -9.39
N THR A 164 -11.57 -6.30 -9.99
CA THR A 164 -11.89 -7.64 -10.49
C THR A 164 -10.97 -8.06 -11.63
N GLY A 165 -10.60 -7.13 -12.51
CA GLY A 165 -9.61 -7.33 -13.57
C GLY A 165 -8.23 -7.67 -13.01
N ALA A 166 -7.71 -6.87 -12.07
CA ALA A 166 -6.42 -7.11 -11.42
C ALA A 166 -6.39 -8.45 -10.66
N ARG A 167 -7.48 -8.80 -9.97
CA ARG A 167 -7.61 -10.10 -9.27
C ARG A 167 -7.68 -11.29 -10.25
N ARG A 168 -8.38 -11.15 -11.37
CA ARG A 168 -8.41 -12.20 -12.42
C ARG A 168 -7.01 -12.41 -13.00
N LEU A 169 -6.29 -11.32 -13.30
CA LEU A 169 -4.91 -11.37 -13.77
C LEU A 169 -4.00 -12.06 -12.75
N CYS A 170 -4.06 -11.66 -11.48
CA CYS A 170 -3.27 -12.25 -10.41
C CYS A 170 -3.53 -13.75 -10.28
N ARG A 171 -4.79 -14.18 -10.26
CA ARG A 171 -5.16 -15.60 -10.21
C ARG A 171 -4.71 -16.37 -11.44
N HIS A 172 -4.88 -15.80 -12.62
CA HIS A 172 -4.42 -16.43 -13.86
C HIS A 172 -2.92 -16.73 -13.82
N ILE A 173 -2.11 -15.76 -13.38
CA ILE A 173 -0.67 -15.92 -13.31
C ILE A 173 -0.27 -16.97 -12.28
N HIS A 174 -0.88 -17.00 -11.11
CA HIS A 174 -0.55 -17.98 -10.08
C HIS A 174 -0.99 -19.41 -10.41
N GLN A 175 -2.12 -19.59 -11.09
CA GLN A 175 -2.69 -20.91 -11.35
C GLN A 175 -2.27 -21.49 -12.69
N LEU A 176 -2.15 -20.66 -13.72
CA LEU A 176 -1.96 -21.11 -15.10
C LEU A 176 -0.57 -20.85 -15.68
N TYR A 177 0.21 -19.96 -15.05
CA TYR A 177 1.54 -19.62 -15.56
C TYR A 177 2.46 -20.84 -15.69
N GLU A 178 2.47 -21.73 -14.70
CA GLU A 178 3.26 -22.96 -14.75
C GLU A 178 2.76 -23.95 -15.81
N LEU A 179 1.46 -24.07 -15.97
CA LEU A 179 0.84 -24.94 -16.98
C LEU A 179 1.14 -24.47 -18.40
N HIS A 180 1.08 -23.14 -18.62
CA HIS A 180 1.36 -22.55 -19.94
C HIS A 180 2.85 -22.59 -20.30
N SER A 181 3.75 -22.54 -19.32
CA SER A 181 5.20 -22.57 -19.59
C SER A 181 5.70 -23.91 -20.10
N SER A 182 4.94 -25.00 -19.91
CA SER A 182 5.33 -26.33 -20.35
C SER A 182 4.85 -26.71 -21.78
N GLN A 183 3.78 -26.10 -22.29
CA GLN A 183 3.19 -26.49 -23.56
C GLN A 183 2.87 -25.34 -24.52
N GLN A 184 2.23 -24.27 -24.10
CA GLN A 184 1.90 -23.12 -24.94
C GLN A 184 1.77 -21.85 -24.08
N TYR A 185 2.39 -20.75 -24.52
CA TYR A 185 2.25 -19.46 -23.85
C TYR A 185 0.96 -18.76 -24.28
N CYS A 186 0.15 -18.28 -23.31
CA CYS A 186 -0.93 -17.38 -23.66
C CYS A 186 -0.39 -15.96 -23.91
N GLY A 187 -1.10 -15.15 -24.70
CA GLY A 187 -0.66 -13.79 -25.04
C GLY A 187 -0.45 -12.88 -23.83
N VAL A 188 -1.23 -13.08 -22.75
CA VAL A 188 -1.08 -12.33 -21.48
C VAL A 188 0.23 -12.70 -20.78
N CYS A 189 0.56 -14.01 -20.70
CA CYS A 189 1.82 -14.47 -20.10
C CYS A 189 3.02 -14.00 -20.90
N LEU A 190 2.96 -14.06 -22.24
CA LEU A 190 4.00 -13.55 -23.14
C LEU A 190 4.18 -12.03 -22.99
N GLY A 191 3.08 -11.27 -22.96
CA GLY A 191 3.12 -9.82 -22.75
C GLY A 191 3.72 -9.42 -21.41
N LEU A 192 3.44 -10.19 -20.36
CA LEU A 192 4.02 -9.96 -19.03
C LEU A 192 5.49 -10.34 -18.93
N LEU A 193 5.90 -11.44 -19.61
CA LEU A 193 7.31 -11.81 -19.70
C LEU A 193 8.13 -10.76 -20.43
N ALA A 194 7.62 -10.25 -21.56
CA ALA A 194 8.28 -9.23 -22.36
C ALA A 194 8.20 -7.84 -21.70
N GLY A 195 7.10 -7.54 -21.02
CA GLY A 195 6.77 -6.24 -20.43
C GLY A 195 6.97 -6.13 -18.92
N ALA A 196 7.63 -7.10 -18.26
CA ALA A 196 7.83 -7.11 -16.81
C ALA A 196 8.49 -5.81 -16.28
N HIS A 197 9.37 -5.21 -17.08
CA HIS A 197 10.01 -3.93 -16.76
C HIS A 197 9.09 -2.71 -16.96
N ALA A 198 8.04 -2.83 -17.79
CA ALA A 198 7.11 -1.73 -18.04
C ALA A 198 6.08 -1.55 -16.91
N LEU A 199 5.75 -2.63 -16.18
CA LEU A 199 4.75 -2.58 -15.12
C LEU A 199 5.10 -1.61 -13.97
N PRO A 200 6.32 -1.62 -13.39
CA PRO A 200 6.70 -0.63 -12.37
C PRO A 200 6.69 0.81 -12.89
N GLN A 201 7.05 1.04 -14.15
CA GLN A 201 6.99 2.37 -14.76
C GLN A 201 5.55 2.86 -14.94
N LEU A 202 4.65 1.98 -15.37
CA LEU A 202 3.22 2.29 -15.46
C LEU A 202 2.64 2.61 -14.07
N LEU A 203 2.97 1.80 -13.07
CA LEU A 203 2.55 2.04 -11.68
C LEU A 203 3.11 3.36 -11.15
N ALA A 204 4.38 3.65 -11.40
CA ALA A 204 5.00 4.92 -10.99
C ALA A 204 4.28 6.13 -11.59
N ARG A 205 3.93 6.08 -12.88
CA ARG A 205 3.16 7.16 -13.55
C ARG A 205 1.76 7.30 -12.96
N ALA A 206 1.06 6.18 -12.79
CA ALA A 206 -0.29 6.19 -12.22
C ALA A 206 -0.31 6.72 -10.78
N LEU A 207 0.66 6.30 -9.96
CA LEU A 207 0.83 6.80 -8.58
C LEU A 207 1.20 8.29 -8.57
N ALA A 208 2.11 8.72 -9.44
CA ALA A 208 2.48 10.14 -9.53
C ALA A 208 1.26 11.03 -9.83
N VAL A 209 0.38 10.61 -10.75
CA VAL A 209 -0.87 11.33 -11.04
C VAL A 209 -1.81 11.29 -9.85
N ALA A 210 -1.99 10.12 -9.21
CA ALA A 210 -2.88 9.97 -8.06
C ALA A 210 -2.41 10.83 -6.86
N PHE A 211 -1.11 10.85 -6.57
CA PHE A 211 -0.54 11.68 -5.51
C PHE A 211 -0.57 13.17 -5.85
N ALA A 212 -0.30 13.57 -7.10
CA ALA A 212 -0.41 14.97 -7.52
C ALA A 212 -1.83 15.53 -7.31
N VAL A 213 -2.86 14.76 -7.70
CA VAL A 213 -4.26 15.13 -7.45
C VAL A 213 -4.59 15.10 -5.95
N GLY A 214 -4.10 14.08 -5.23
CA GLY A 214 -4.28 13.95 -3.79
C GLY A 214 -3.64 15.11 -3.01
N ASP A 215 -2.43 15.52 -3.35
CA ASP A 215 -1.71 16.64 -2.72
C ASP A 215 -2.40 17.98 -3.00
N LEU A 216 -2.85 18.23 -4.24
CA LEU A 216 -3.65 19.41 -4.58
C LEU A 216 -4.93 19.48 -3.73
N ALA A 217 -5.65 18.37 -3.65
CA ALA A 217 -6.85 18.26 -2.83
C ALA A 217 -6.54 18.48 -1.34
N ALA A 218 -5.46 17.87 -0.84
CA ALA A 218 -5.03 17.98 0.54
C ALA A 218 -4.69 19.43 0.92
N VAL A 219 -3.91 20.12 0.10
CA VAL A 219 -3.58 21.54 0.30
C VAL A 219 -4.84 22.42 0.28
N ALA A 220 -5.75 22.18 -0.67
CA ALA A 220 -6.99 22.94 -0.77
C ALA A 220 -7.90 22.71 0.47
N LEU A 221 -8.07 21.46 0.89
CA LEU A 221 -8.87 21.10 2.07
C LEU A 221 -8.34 21.71 3.36
N ILE A 222 -7.01 21.69 3.56
CA ILE A 222 -6.39 22.24 4.76
C ILE A 222 -6.45 23.77 4.75
N ASN A 223 -6.16 24.41 3.61
CA ASN A 223 -6.17 25.87 3.52
C ASN A 223 -7.56 26.48 3.70
N ARG A 224 -8.60 25.73 3.40
CA ARG A 224 -9.98 26.17 3.59
C ARG A 224 -10.33 26.42 5.07
N ASP A 225 -9.70 25.70 5.98
CA ASP A 225 -9.96 25.81 7.41
C ASP A 225 -9.31 27.06 8.04
N PHE A 226 -8.43 27.74 7.31
CA PHE A 226 -7.74 28.92 7.82
C PHE A 226 -8.48 30.22 7.44
N LEU A 227 -8.84 30.98 8.49
CA LEU A 227 -9.50 32.27 8.32
C LEU A 227 -8.51 33.39 7.99
N THR A 228 -7.24 33.25 8.42
CA THR A 228 -6.20 34.27 8.20
C THR A 228 -4.92 33.64 7.67
N THR A 229 -4.15 34.44 6.90
CA THR A 229 -2.83 34.02 6.39
C THR A 229 -1.85 33.68 7.53
N SER A 230 -1.98 34.35 8.69
CA SER A 230 -1.12 34.09 9.86
C SER A 230 -1.37 32.69 10.45
N ASP A 231 -2.62 32.23 10.45
CA ASP A 231 -2.97 30.90 10.96
C ASP A 231 -2.46 29.82 10.00
N ALA A 232 -2.56 30.04 8.69
CA ALA A 232 -1.96 29.18 7.70
C ALA A 232 -0.44 29.03 7.89
N VAL A 233 0.28 30.14 8.06
CA VAL A 233 1.74 30.13 8.28
C VAL A 233 2.10 29.39 9.59
N ARG A 234 1.35 29.61 10.66
CA ARG A 234 1.55 28.92 11.96
C ARG A 234 1.37 27.41 11.85
N PHE A 235 0.50 26.95 10.98
CA PHE A 235 0.28 25.53 10.74
C PHE A 235 1.33 24.94 9.81
N TRP A 236 1.56 25.55 8.62
CA TRP A 236 2.44 25.02 7.59
C TRP A 236 3.92 25.04 7.99
N THR A 237 4.37 26.05 8.74
CA THR A 237 5.79 26.18 9.13
C THR A 237 6.26 25.01 10.02
N PRO A 238 5.60 24.67 11.14
CA PRO A 238 6.00 23.51 11.93
C PRO A 238 5.84 22.21 11.16
N LEU A 239 4.77 22.06 10.37
CA LEU A 239 4.54 20.86 9.57
C LEU A 239 5.72 20.60 8.62
N VAL A 240 6.10 21.59 7.83
CA VAL A 240 7.17 21.44 6.82
C VAL A 240 8.54 21.26 7.47
N ILE A 241 8.89 22.08 8.45
CA ILE A 241 10.21 22.04 9.06
C ILE A 241 10.39 20.79 9.92
N CYS A 242 9.49 20.55 10.87
CA CYS A 242 9.61 19.42 11.79
C CYS A 242 9.46 18.10 11.06
N TYR A 243 8.53 18.02 10.08
CA TYR A 243 8.37 16.81 9.29
C TYR A 243 9.54 16.54 8.36
N THR A 244 10.11 17.54 7.71
CA THR A 244 11.29 17.36 6.87
C THR A 244 12.47 16.84 7.70
N LEU A 245 12.73 17.41 8.86
CA LEU A 245 13.79 16.94 9.76
C LEU A 245 13.53 15.52 10.27
N LEU A 246 12.29 15.23 10.66
CA LEU A 246 11.90 13.89 11.12
C LEU A 246 12.06 12.86 10.00
N VAL A 247 11.66 13.19 8.77
CA VAL A 247 11.79 12.32 7.60
C VAL A 247 13.25 12.03 7.29
N ILE A 248 14.13 13.03 7.32
CA ILE A 248 15.57 12.85 7.09
C ILE A 248 16.17 11.93 8.16
N TYR A 249 15.84 12.16 9.44
CA TYR A 249 16.31 11.33 10.54
C TYR A 249 15.83 9.87 10.38
N MET A 250 14.55 9.65 10.07
CA MET A 250 13.99 8.32 9.89
C MET A 250 14.56 7.59 8.66
N GLN A 251 14.89 8.31 7.60
CA GLN A 251 15.55 7.73 6.43
C GLN A 251 16.95 7.21 6.77
N GLU A 252 17.69 7.95 7.56
CA GLU A 252 19.03 7.52 8.00
C GLU A 252 18.93 6.28 8.91
N GLU A 253 18.00 6.26 9.84
CA GLU A 253 17.74 5.08 10.70
C GLU A 253 17.34 3.85 9.87
N GLN A 254 16.46 4.00 8.87
CA GLN A 254 16.06 2.91 7.98
C GLN A 254 17.21 2.41 7.11
N ARG A 255 18.13 3.28 6.75
CA ARG A 255 19.32 2.90 5.98
C ARG A 255 20.28 2.05 6.79
N GLN A 256 20.39 2.34 8.10
CA GLN A 256 21.25 1.58 9.00
C GLN A 256 20.62 0.25 9.42
N ASN A 257 19.31 0.22 9.60
CA ASN A 257 18.54 -0.93 10.08
C ASN A 257 17.37 -1.28 9.13
N PRO A 258 17.62 -1.94 8.00
CA PRO A 258 16.59 -2.25 7.00
C PRO A 258 15.71 -3.45 7.42
N GLY A 259 14.88 -3.33 8.45
CA GLY A 259 13.99 -4.39 8.93
C GLY A 259 12.52 -3.96 8.99
N LEU A 260 11.60 -4.94 9.10
CA LEU A 260 10.18 -4.66 9.33
C LEU A 260 9.97 -3.87 10.63
N GLN A 261 10.76 -4.16 11.66
CA GLN A 261 10.71 -3.44 12.94
C GLN A 261 11.00 -1.95 12.76
N SER A 262 12.00 -1.59 11.94
CA SER A 262 12.32 -0.20 11.61
C SER A 262 11.16 0.47 10.85
N GLN A 263 10.45 -0.25 9.96
CA GLN A 263 9.28 0.28 9.29
C GLN A 263 8.13 0.57 10.26
N VAL A 264 7.86 -0.35 11.18
CA VAL A 264 6.85 -0.14 12.24
C VAL A 264 7.22 1.03 13.13
N GLN A 265 8.47 1.14 13.54
CA GLN A 265 8.97 2.26 14.33
C GLN A 265 8.80 3.59 13.59
N THR A 266 9.10 3.62 12.30
CA THR A 266 8.89 4.80 11.45
C THR A 266 7.42 5.22 11.41
N VAL A 267 6.49 4.25 11.23
CA VAL A 267 5.05 4.53 11.26
C VAL A 267 4.62 5.12 12.60
N LEU A 268 5.07 4.53 13.71
CA LEU A 268 4.74 5.02 15.06
C LEU A 268 5.26 6.43 15.30
N VAL A 269 6.50 6.73 14.93
CA VAL A 269 7.10 8.07 15.11
C VAL A 269 6.40 9.11 14.25
N ARG A 270 6.06 8.79 13.00
CA ARG A 270 5.35 9.68 12.08
C ARG A 270 3.94 9.99 12.57
N MET A 271 3.17 8.97 12.89
CA MET A 271 1.81 9.15 13.40
C MET A 271 1.82 9.83 14.78
N GLY A 272 2.82 9.55 15.60
CA GLY A 272 3.05 10.28 16.85
C GLY A 272 3.31 11.77 16.64
N GLY A 273 4.11 12.13 15.64
CA GLY A 273 4.35 13.52 15.24
C GLY A 273 3.08 14.23 14.77
N LEU A 274 2.26 13.59 13.95
CA LEU A 274 0.95 14.11 13.54
C LEU A 274 0.01 14.27 14.74
N PHE A 275 0.02 13.30 15.64
CA PHE A 275 -0.80 13.36 16.86
C PHE A 275 -0.44 14.57 17.74
N VAL A 276 0.86 14.79 17.97
CA VAL A 276 1.33 15.96 18.73
C VAL A 276 0.96 17.27 18.03
N LEU A 277 1.11 17.34 16.68
CA LEU A 277 0.71 18.51 15.92
C LEU A 277 -0.79 18.81 16.10
N LEU A 278 -1.63 17.80 15.98
CA LEU A 278 -3.09 17.95 16.08
C LEU A 278 -3.58 18.19 17.52
N LEU A 279 -2.81 17.80 18.54
CA LEU A 279 -3.09 18.20 19.92
C LEU A 279 -3.06 19.72 20.11
N THR A 280 -2.23 20.43 19.33
CA THR A 280 -2.07 21.88 19.43
C THR A 280 -3.07 22.66 18.58
N VAL A 281 -3.51 22.09 17.46
CA VAL A 281 -4.30 22.81 16.42
C VAL A 281 -5.58 22.09 16.03
N GLY A 282 -5.73 20.79 16.36
CA GLY A 282 -6.81 19.94 15.89
C GLY A 282 -8.02 19.84 16.81
N SER A 283 -9.05 19.16 16.32
CA SER A 283 -10.22 18.74 17.09
C SER A 283 -10.03 17.35 17.68
N TRP A 284 -10.85 16.97 18.68
CA TRP A 284 -10.84 15.60 19.24
C TRP A 284 -11.12 14.51 18.19
N LEU A 285 -11.93 14.84 17.18
CA LEU A 285 -12.21 13.93 16.06
C LEU A 285 -10.96 13.70 15.20
N ASP A 286 -10.14 14.72 14.98
CA ASP A 286 -8.88 14.61 14.25
C ASP A 286 -7.89 13.68 14.99
N LEU A 287 -7.83 13.78 16.33
CA LEU A 287 -6.99 12.90 17.15
C LEU A 287 -7.41 11.43 17.03
N LEU A 288 -8.73 11.17 17.08
CA LEU A 288 -9.26 9.83 16.84
C LEU A 288 -8.92 9.36 15.42
N GLY A 289 -9.04 10.25 14.42
CA GLY A 289 -8.68 9.99 13.03
C GLY A 289 -7.21 9.57 12.87
N VAL A 290 -6.27 10.21 13.59
CA VAL A 290 -4.84 9.81 13.57
C VAL A 290 -4.63 8.42 14.16
N LEU A 291 -5.32 8.09 15.27
CA LEU A 291 -5.24 6.72 15.82
C LEU A 291 -5.79 5.68 14.85
N MET A 292 -6.89 5.99 14.17
CA MET A 292 -7.44 5.12 13.12
C MET A 292 -6.50 5.03 11.91
N SER A 293 -5.80 6.13 11.55
CA SER A 293 -4.78 6.13 10.50
C SER A 293 -3.58 5.27 10.86
N LEU A 294 -3.13 5.29 12.12
CA LEU A 294 -2.09 4.40 12.61
C LEU A 294 -2.48 2.93 12.42
N LEU A 295 -3.70 2.56 12.80
CA LEU A 295 -4.21 1.21 12.59
C LEU A 295 -4.26 0.84 11.11
N GLY A 296 -4.70 1.75 10.24
CA GLY A 296 -4.78 1.55 8.80
C GLY A 296 -3.40 1.36 8.16
N GLU A 297 -2.41 2.14 8.56
CA GLU A 297 -1.04 2.00 8.04
C GLU A 297 -0.39 0.69 8.50
N LEU A 298 -0.53 0.32 9.76
CA LEU A 298 -0.07 -0.97 10.27
C LEU A 298 -0.79 -2.14 9.59
N TRP A 299 -2.07 -2.01 9.33
CA TRP A 299 -2.87 -3.00 8.59
C TRP A 299 -2.35 -3.21 7.17
N CYS A 300 -2.07 -2.12 6.44
CA CYS A 300 -1.45 -2.19 5.11
C CYS A 300 -0.04 -2.78 5.18
N LEU A 301 0.76 -2.40 6.17
CA LEU A 301 2.13 -2.90 6.34
C LEU A 301 2.17 -4.42 6.55
N THR A 302 1.23 -4.98 7.33
CA THR A 302 1.12 -6.44 7.50
C THR A 302 0.79 -7.16 6.19
N SER A 303 -0.04 -6.53 5.34
CA SER A 303 -0.41 -7.09 4.03
C SER A 303 0.76 -7.14 3.04
N VAL A 304 1.70 -6.20 3.13
CA VAL A 304 2.86 -6.14 2.22
C VAL A 304 4.14 -6.74 2.79
N ARG A 305 4.11 -7.26 4.01
CA ARG A 305 5.28 -7.81 4.70
C ARG A 305 6.09 -8.78 3.84
N THR A 306 5.43 -9.76 3.23
CA THR A 306 6.07 -10.74 2.34
C THR A 306 6.72 -10.10 1.11
N LEU A 307 6.12 -9.06 0.56
CA LEU A 307 6.68 -8.34 -0.59
C LEU A 307 7.88 -7.47 -0.19
N LEU A 308 7.85 -6.89 1.01
CA LEU A 308 9.00 -6.15 1.58
C LEU A 308 10.18 -7.07 1.85
N ASP A 309 9.95 -8.27 2.43
CA ASP A 309 10.99 -9.27 2.65
C ASP A 309 11.64 -9.68 1.32
N LEU A 310 10.84 -9.89 0.26
CA LEU A 310 11.34 -10.20 -1.07
C LEU A 310 12.14 -9.05 -1.70
N CYS A 311 11.77 -7.81 -1.43
CA CYS A 311 12.49 -6.62 -1.88
C CYS A 311 13.86 -6.53 -1.19
N GLN A 312 13.96 -6.79 0.12
CA GLN A 312 15.21 -6.81 0.87
C GLN A 312 16.18 -7.90 0.39
N ILE A 313 15.68 -9.10 0.10
CA ILE A 313 16.50 -10.19 -0.47
C ILE A 313 17.09 -9.77 -1.83
N GLN A 314 16.43 -8.88 -2.56
CA GLN A 314 16.93 -8.35 -3.82
C GLN A 314 18.10 -7.37 -3.62
N GLU A 315 18.11 -6.61 -2.53
CA GLU A 315 19.19 -5.67 -2.20
C GLU A 315 20.43 -6.37 -1.62
N PHE A 316 20.22 -7.40 -0.80
CA PHE A 316 21.30 -8.11 -0.09
C PHE A 316 21.28 -9.62 -0.38
N PRO A 317 21.82 -10.08 -1.52
CA PRO A 317 21.84 -11.51 -1.86
C PRO A 317 22.60 -12.38 -0.84
N SER A 318 23.53 -11.78 -0.07
CA SER A 318 24.33 -12.46 0.94
C SER A 318 23.62 -12.72 2.29
N GLN A 319 22.47 -12.10 2.53
CA GLN A 319 21.67 -12.31 3.76
C GLN A 319 20.59 -13.39 3.62
N ARG A 320 20.75 -14.34 2.69
CA ARG A 320 19.84 -15.49 2.67
C ARG A 320 19.92 -16.25 4.00
N PRO A 321 18.80 -16.44 4.72
CA PRO A 321 18.79 -17.44 5.77
C PRO A 321 19.15 -18.76 5.10
N SER A 322 20.26 -19.36 5.51
CA SER A 322 20.70 -20.68 5.05
C SER A 322 19.58 -21.67 5.39
N VAL A 323 18.71 -21.93 4.41
CA VAL A 323 17.88 -23.14 4.44
C VAL A 323 18.89 -24.26 4.46
N SER A 324 19.06 -24.89 5.63
CA SER A 324 19.91 -26.05 5.86
C SER A 324 19.68 -27.02 4.70
N ALA A 325 20.70 -27.13 3.84
CA ALA A 325 20.74 -28.16 2.82
C ALA A 325 20.48 -29.52 3.50
N PRO A 326 19.70 -30.42 2.88
CA PRO A 326 19.52 -31.75 3.42
C PRO A 326 20.92 -32.33 3.63
N ARG A 327 21.22 -32.75 4.87
CA ARG A 327 22.45 -33.42 5.21
C ARG A 327 22.67 -34.55 4.21
N GLN A 328 23.73 -34.46 3.41
CA GLN A 328 24.20 -35.61 2.63
C GLN A 328 24.46 -36.72 3.62
N PRO A 329 24.02 -37.97 3.36
CA PRO A 329 24.36 -39.10 4.18
C PRO A 329 25.88 -39.26 4.21
N PRO A 330 26.46 -39.69 5.33
CA PRO A 330 27.91 -39.85 5.46
C PRO A 330 28.43 -40.86 4.42
N PRO A 331 29.62 -40.65 3.82
CA PRO A 331 30.19 -41.55 2.84
C PRO A 331 30.35 -42.94 3.47
N GLN A 332 29.82 -43.95 2.77
CA GLN A 332 30.01 -45.35 3.17
C GLN A 332 31.49 -45.68 3.19
N PRO A 333 31.98 -46.46 4.20
CA PRO A 333 33.35 -46.93 4.23
C PRO A 333 33.60 -47.84 3.02
N SER A 334 34.65 -47.55 2.27
CA SER A 334 35.15 -48.37 1.16
C SER A 334 35.48 -49.79 1.66
N ALA A 335 34.92 -50.80 0.99
CA ALA A 335 35.24 -52.20 1.24
C ALA A 335 36.71 -52.47 0.95
N PRO A 336 37.36 -53.37 1.71
CA PRO A 336 38.77 -53.67 1.55
C PRO A 336 39.00 -54.43 0.22
N GLY A 337 40.08 -54.04 -0.51
CA GLY A 337 40.44 -54.56 -1.80
C GLY A 337 40.76 -56.05 -1.77
N GLN A 338 40.27 -56.78 -2.77
CA GLN A 338 40.68 -58.12 -3.08
C GLN A 338 42.13 -58.12 -3.62
N PRO A 339 42.97 -59.10 -3.25
CA PRO A 339 44.33 -59.24 -3.77
C PRO A 339 44.27 -59.78 -5.23
N GLN A 340 44.99 -59.09 -6.11
CA GLN A 340 45.29 -59.60 -7.46
C GLN A 340 46.14 -60.83 -7.40
N GLY A 341 45.59 -61.94 -7.88
CA GLY A 341 46.35 -63.18 -8.16
C GLY A 341 47.21 -62.98 -9.39
N THR A 342 48.51 -63.21 -9.19
CA THR A 342 49.52 -63.39 -10.23
C THR A 342 49.27 -64.66 -10.99
N ALA A 343 49.20 -64.62 -12.32
CA ALA A 343 49.28 -65.80 -13.19
C ALA A 343 50.73 -65.98 -13.67
N PRO A 344 51.27 -67.22 -13.66
CA PRO A 344 52.57 -67.50 -14.28
C PRO A 344 52.49 -67.98 -15.70
N SER A 345 53.55 -67.67 -16.44
CA SER A 345 54.01 -68.10 -17.76
C SER A 345 53.10 -68.02 -18.95
#